data_64b996ac662390d6680e60960bf3d426
#
_entry.id   64b996ac662390d6680e60960bf3d426
#
_cell.length_a   1.000
_cell.length_b   1.000
_cell.length_c   1.000
_cell.angle_alpha   90.00
_cell.angle_beta   90.00
_cell.angle_gamma   90.00
#
_symmetry.space_group_name_H-M   'P 1'
#
loop_
_entity.id
_entity.type
_entity.pdbx_description
1 polymer ?
#
loop_
_entity_poly.entity_id
_entity_poly.type
_entity_poly.pdbx_seq_one_letter_code
_entity_poly.pdbx_strand_id
1 'polypeptide(L)'
;TELYQFPKQSFDYVVLSQTLQAFYQPDKVLRELLRIGKSVIVSIPNFGYWKVRTSLLFFGKMPVTKTLPNTWFNTPNLHMCTIKDLFNYCESQNIAIKKVIGVNEDKISLIKKSNLEMKNLFSKLGVFLIG
;
A
#
# COMPACT_ATOMS: atom_id res chain seq x y z
N THR A 1 12.38 4.40 -15.65
CA THR A 1 12.10 2.97 -15.47
C THR A 1 12.01 2.26 -16.80
N GLU A 2 12.33 0.99 -16.83
CA GLU A 2 12.26 0.19 -18.05
C GLU A 2 10.84 -0.20 -18.45
N LEU A 3 9.85 0.19 -17.66
CA LEU A 3 8.44 -0.17 -17.90
C LEU A 3 7.87 0.40 -19.19
N TYR A 4 8.40 1.52 -19.66
CA TYR A 4 7.93 2.14 -20.90
C TYR A 4 8.14 1.26 -22.13
N GLN A 5 9.00 0.23 -22.04
CA GLN A 5 9.25 -0.71 -23.14
C GLN A 5 8.06 -1.62 -23.43
N PHE A 6 7.14 -1.77 -22.48
CA PHE A 6 5.99 -2.64 -22.65
C PHE A 6 4.81 -1.90 -23.24
N PRO A 7 4.09 -2.51 -24.21
CA PRO A 7 2.87 -1.92 -24.76
C PRO A 7 1.78 -1.81 -23.70
N LYS A 8 0.80 -0.96 -23.95
CA LYS A 8 -0.37 -0.80 -23.10
C LYS A 8 -1.09 -2.14 -22.94
N GLN A 9 -1.46 -2.47 -21.70
CA GLN A 9 -2.19 -3.71 -21.36
C GLN A 9 -1.51 -5.00 -21.82
N SER A 10 -0.17 -5.02 -21.77
CA SER A 10 0.62 -6.20 -22.13
C SER A 10 0.40 -7.38 -21.17
N PHE A 11 -0.01 -7.08 -19.92
CA PHE A 11 -0.18 -8.10 -18.88
C PHE A 11 -1.59 -8.04 -18.33
N ASP A 12 -2.14 -9.23 -17.98
CA ASP A 12 -3.44 -9.29 -17.32
C ASP A 12 -3.35 -8.79 -15.87
N TYR A 13 -2.28 -9.15 -15.16
CA TYR A 13 -2.02 -8.73 -13.80
C TYR A 13 -0.58 -8.32 -13.63
N VAL A 14 -0.37 -7.26 -12.85
CA VAL A 14 0.96 -6.84 -12.40
C VAL A 14 0.93 -6.81 -10.88
N VAL A 15 1.93 -7.41 -10.25
CA VAL A 15 2.02 -7.50 -8.79
C VAL A 15 3.18 -6.66 -8.29
N LEU A 16 2.89 -5.77 -7.35
CA LEU A 16 3.88 -4.95 -6.67
C LEU A 16 3.77 -5.22 -5.16
N SER A 17 4.70 -6.04 -4.64
CA SER A 17 4.63 -6.52 -3.27
C SER A 17 5.49 -5.67 -2.35
N GLN A 18 4.85 -4.86 -1.51
CA GLN A 18 5.48 -4.06 -0.43
C GLN A 18 6.66 -3.19 -0.88
N THR A 19 6.65 -2.73 -2.12
CA THR A 19 7.75 -1.93 -2.67
C THR A 19 7.33 -0.56 -3.18
N LEU A 20 6.03 -0.29 -3.28
CA LEU A 20 5.54 0.99 -3.81
C LEU A 20 6.12 2.18 -3.03
N GLN A 21 6.16 2.08 -1.72
CA GLN A 21 6.67 3.13 -0.83
C GLN A 21 8.19 3.30 -0.90
N ALA A 22 8.90 2.36 -1.52
CA ALA A 22 10.35 2.44 -1.69
C ALA A 22 10.76 3.16 -2.97
N PHE A 23 9.83 3.42 -3.88
CA PHE A 23 10.13 4.17 -5.10
C PHE A 23 10.21 5.67 -4.83
N TYR A 24 11.08 6.32 -5.56
CA TYR A 24 11.27 7.78 -5.43
C TYR A 24 10.01 8.54 -5.83
N GLN A 25 9.32 8.09 -6.88
CA GLN A 25 8.07 8.68 -7.36
C GLN A 25 7.02 7.57 -7.51
N PRO A 26 6.39 7.13 -6.40
CA PRO A 26 5.48 5.99 -6.44
C PRO A 26 4.24 6.22 -7.28
N ASP A 27 3.75 7.45 -7.36
CA ASP A 27 2.61 7.82 -8.20
C ASP A 27 2.87 7.56 -9.69
N LYS A 28 4.06 7.90 -10.16
CA LYS A 28 4.45 7.67 -11.56
C LYS A 28 4.62 6.18 -11.86
N VAL A 29 5.22 5.45 -10.94
CA VAL A 29 5.37 4.00 -11.07
C VAL A 29 4.00 3.35 -11.13
N LEU A 30 3.09 3.73 -10.26
CA LEU A 30 1.75 3.19 -10.22
C LEU A 30 0.99 3.43 -11.54
N ARG A 31 1.10 4.63 -12.11
CA ARG A 31 0.49 4.96 -13.40
C ARG A 31 1.06 4.10 -14.53
N GLU A 32 2.37 3.87 -14.56
CA GLU A 32 2.98 2.98 -15.54
C GLU A 32 2.52 1.54 -15.39
N LEU A 33 2.41 1.03 -14.17
CA LEU A 33 1.88 -0.30 -13.92
C LEU A 33 0.44 -0.43 -14.39
N LEU A 34 -0.38 0.60 -14.16
CA LEU A 34 -1.77 0.63 -14.63
C LEU A 34 -1.87 0.72 -16.14
N ARG A 35 -0.86 1.27 -16.79
CA ARG A 35 -0.80 1.33 -18.26
C ARG A 35 -0.51 -0.05 -18.86
N ILE A 36 0.48 -0.76 -18.31
CA ILE A 36 0.93 -2.04 -18.86
C ILE A 36 0.11 -3.23 -18.40
N GLY A 37 -0.57 -3.13 -17.27
CA GLY A 37 -1.40 -4.20 -16.72
C GLY A 37 -2.87 -3.84 -16.77
N LYS A 38 -3.72 -4.83 -17.04
CA LYS A 38 -5.18 -4.65 -16.96
C LYS A 38 -5.61 -4.46 -15.51
N SER A 39 -4.94 -5.12 -14.59
CA SER A 39 -5.14 -4.99 -13.15
C SER A 39 -3.80 -5.00 -12.44
N VAL A 40 -3.70 -4.23 -11.36
CA VAL A 40 -2.49 -4.13 -10.55
C VAL A 40 -2.82 -4.58 -9.13
N ILE A 41 -2.01 -5.47 -8.59
CA ILE A 41 -2.11 -5.91 -7.20
C ILE A 41 -0.96 -5.23 -6.44
N VAL A 42 -1.31 -4.39 -5.47
CA VAL A 42 -0.34 -3.63 -4.67
C VAL A 42 -0.52 -4.00 -3.21
N SER A 43 0.55 -4.41 -2.56
CA SER A 43 0.55 -4.61 -1.11
C SER A 43 1.47 -3.59 -0.44
N ILE A 44 1.01 -3.02 0.66
CA ILE A 44 1.74 -2.01 1.41
C ILE A 44 1.70 -2.32 2.91
N PRO A 45 2.80 -2.08 3.65
CA PRO A 45 2.73 -2.06 5.10
C PRO A 45 1.93 -0.83 5.54
N ASN A 46 1.04 -1.02 6.50
CA ASN A 46 0.09 0.02 6.93
C ASN A 46 0.61 0.79 8.13
N PHE A 47 1.01 2.04 7.93
CA PHE A 47 1.42 2.93 9.01
C PHE A 47 0.24 3.41 9.88
N GLY A 48 -1.00 3.15 9.46
CA GLY A 48 -2.19 3.45 10.25
C GLY A 48 -2.53 2.41 11.31
N TYR A 49 -1.78 1.29 11.35
CA TYR A 49 -1.99 0.23 12.33
C TYR A 49 -1.80 0.77 13.76
N TRP A 50 -2.62 0.31 14.70
CA TRP A 50 -2.65 0.88 16.05
C TRP A 50 -1.31 0.80 16.78
N LYS A 51 -0.52 -0.26 16.56
CA LYS A 51 0.80 -0.37 17.19
C LYS A 51 1.77 0.69 16.68
N VAL A 52 1.68 1.04 15.40
CA VAL A 52 2.48 2.14 14.83
C VAL A 52 2.07 3.46 15.47
N ARG A 53 0.76 3.71 15.56
CA ARG A 53 0.24 4.95 16.18
C ARG A 53 0.66 5.07 17.64
N THR A 54 0.56 3.99 18.40
CA THR A 54 0.93 4.00 19.82
C THR A 54 2.43 4.16 20.02
N SER A 55 3.24 3.58 19.16
CA SER A 55 4.70 3.78 19.22
C SER A 55 5.07 5.24 19.05
N LEU A 56 4.46 5.91 18.07
CA LEU A 56 4.69 7.33 17.83
C LEU A 56 4.12 8.21 18.95
N LEU A 57 2.91 7.89 19.40
CA LEU A 57 2.20 8.72 20.40
C LEU A 57 2.80 8.61 21.78
N PHE A 58 3.09 7.40 22.26
CA PHE A 58 3.51 7.17 23.64
C PHE A 58 5.02 7.08 23.81
N PHE A 59 5.74 6.56 22.82
CA PHE A 59 7.18 6.38 22.91
C PHE A 59 7.97 7.36 22.05
N GLY A 60 7.31 8.04 21.11
CA GLY A 60 7.98 9.00 20.23
C GLY A 60 9.04 8.38 19.34
N LYS A 61 8.90 7.09 19.01
CA LYS A 61 9.86 6.34 18.21
C LYS A 61 9.21 5.73 16.99
N MET A 62 9.96 5.62 15.89
CA MET A 62 9.52 4.88 14.73
C MET A 62 9.42 3.40 15.08
N PRO A 63 8.30 2.77 14.72
CA PRO A 63 8.07 1.36 15.09
C PRO A 63 8.98 0.41 14.32
N VAL A 64 9.36 -0.67 14.99
CA VAL A 64 9.99 -1.84 14.37
C VAL A 64 9.08 -3.02 14.66
N THR A 65 8.45 -3.57 13.64
CA THR A 65 7.49 -4.67 13.76
C THR A 65 7.79 -5.74 12.73
N LYS A 66 6.97 -6.79 12.71
CA LYS A 66 7.13 -7.85 11.69
C LYS A 66 6.96 -7.34 10.26
N THR A 67 6.05 -6.38 10.06
CA THR A 67 5.82 -5.77 8.74
C THR A 67 6.71 -4.57 8.47
N LEU A 68 7.31 -3.99 9.53
CA LEU A 68 8.24 -2.87 9.47
C LEU A 68 9.49 -3.24 10.26
N PRO A 69 10.30 -4.21 9.77
CA PRO A 69 11.39 -4.79 10.56
C PRO A 69 12.64 -3.92 10.62
N ASN A 70 12.74 -2.89 9.80
CA ASN A 70 13.95 -2.07 9.71
C ASN A 70 13.87 -0.85 10.63
N THR A 71 15.01 -0.43 11.15
CA THR A 71 15.12 0.83 11.89
C THR A 71 14.94 2.00 10.92
N TRP A 72 14.72 3.22 11.47
CA TRP A 72 14.45 4.40 10.63
C TRP A 72 15.60 4.72 9.66
N PHE A 73 16.83 4.39 10.03
CA PHE A 73 18.00 4.69 9.18
C PHE A 73 18.38 3.55 8.24
N ASN A 74 17.85 2.34 8.45
CA ASN A 74 18.11 1.17 7.60
C ASN A 74 16.94 0.81 6.69
N THR A 75 15.81 1.50 6.82
CA THR A 75 14.62 1.15 6.04
C THR A 75 14.79 1.52 4.58
N PRO A 76 14.39 0.65 3.65
CA PRO A 76 14.32 1.01 2.23
C PRO A 76 13.09 1.87 1.90
N ASN A 77 12.18 2.07 2.85
CA ASN A 77 10.94 2.83 2.63
C ASN A 77 11.23 4.31 2.60
N LEU A 78 11.04 4.95 1.43
CA LEU A 78 11.19 6.38 1.24
C LEU A 78 9.90 7.14 1.57
N HIS A 79 8.76 6.48 1.40
CA HIS A 79 7.45 7.06 1.64
C HIS A 79 6.67 6.20 2.62
N MET A 80 6.00 6.86 3.55
CA MET A 80 5.16 6.20 4.53
C MET A 80 3.71 6.49 4.19
N CYS A 81 2.89 5.44 4.11
CA CYS A 81 1.48 5.63 3.83
C CYS A 81 0.62 4.64 4.62
N THR A 82 -0.66 4.98 4.74
CA THR A 82 -1.65 4.13 5.36
C THR A 82 -2.55 3.53 4.28
N ILE A 83 -3.33 2.52 4.65
CA ILE A 83 -4.36 1.97 3.76
C ILE A 83 -5.32 3.09 3.33
N LYS A 84 -5.69 3.96 4.25
CA LYS A 84 -6.57 5.10 3.97
C LYS A 84 -5.94 6.07 2.95
N ASP A 85 -4.63 6.33 3.06
CA ASP A 85 -3.93 7.21 2.12
C ASP A 85 -4.00 6.67 0.70
N LEU A 86 -3.70 5.40 0.50
CA LEU A 86 -3.72 4.80 -0.83
C LEU A 86 -5.15 4.71 -1.37
N PHE A 87 -6.11 4.39 -0.50
CA PHE A 87 -7.53 4.37 -0.87
C PHE A 87 -7.97 5.75 -1.39
N ASN A 88 -7.67 6.80 -0.64
CA ASN A 88 -8.02 8.18 -1.02
C ASN A 88 -7.29 8.63 -2.27
N TYR A 89 -6.03 8.25 -2.44
CA TYR A 89 -5.28 8.57 -3.65
C TYR A 89 -5.94 7.96 -4.88
N CYS A 90 -6.32 6.70 -4.82
CA CYS A 90 -7.00 6.04 -5.93
C CYS A 90 -8.33 6.73 -6.26
N GLU A 91 -9.11 7.10 -5.26
CA GLU A 91 -10.37 7.83 -5.49
C GLU A 91 -10.09 9.19 -6.16
N SER A 92 -9.08 9.93 -5.68
CA SER A 92 -8.77 11.26 -6.21
C SER A 92 -8.27 11.23 -7.64
N GLN A 93 -7.64 10.15 -8.06
CA GLN A 93 -7.09 9.99 -9.41
C GLN A 93 -8.00 9.18 -10.34
N ASN A 94 -9.21 8.88 -9.90
CA ASN A 94 -10.19 8.08 -10.66
C ASN A 94 -9.66 6.69 -11.05
N ILE A 95 -8.83 6.12 -10.19
CA ILE A 95 -8.34 4.76 -10.33
C ILE A 95 -9.39 3.82 -9.76
N ALA A 96 -9.86 2.87 -10.56
CA ALA A 96 -10.86 1.92 -10.11
C ALA A 96 -10.28 0.96 -9.06
N ILE A 97 -10.91 0.93 -7.88
CA ILE A 97 -10.55 0.00 -6.81
C ILE A 97 -11.48 -1.19 -6.91
N LYS A 98 -10.94 -2.32 -7.35
CA LYS A 98 -11.74 -3.55 -7.51
C LYS A 98 -11.92 -4.26 -6.18
N LYS A 99 -10.88 -4.29 -5.35
CA LYS A 99 -10.92 -4.95 -4.06
C LYS A 99 -9.80 -4.45 -3.17
N VAL A 100 -10.07 -4.30 -1.89
CA VAL A 100 -9.06 -3.98 -0.88
C VAL A 100 -9.24 -4.96 0.28
N ILE A 101 -8.16 -5.57 0.73
CA ILE A 101 -8.17 -6.41 1.91
C ILE A 101 -7.14 -5.91 2.91
N GLY A 102 -7.48 -6.02 4.19
CA GLY A 102 -6.56 -5.78 5.28
C GLY A 102 -6.12 -7.11 5.87
N VAL A 103 -4.83 -7.23 6.14
CA VAL A 103 -4.24 -8.45 6.70
C VAL A 103 -3.70 -8.14 8.09
N ASN A 104 -4.09 -8.94 9.07
CA ASN A 104 -3.56 -8.90 10.43
C ASN A 104 -3.25 -10.32 10.86
N GLU A 105 -1.97 -10.71 10.75
CA GLU A 105 -1.50 -12.08 10.99
C GLU A 105 -2.26 -13.07 10.09
N ASP A 106 -3.07 -13.96 10.68
CA ASP A 106 -3.84 -14.95 9.91
C ASP A 106 -5.22 -14.44 9.51
N LYS A 107 -5.59 -13.23 9.92
CA LYS A 107 -6.91 -12.67 9.65
C LYS A 107 -6.89 -11.79 8.41
N ILE A 108 -7.80 -12.07 7.49
CA ILE A 108 -8.00 -11.30 6.27
C ILE A 108 -9.39 -10.68 6.33
N SER A 109 -9.47 -9.37 6.13
CA SER A 109 -10.74 -8.64 6.17
C SER A 109 -10.93 -7.85 4.89
N LEU A 110 -12.15 -7.89 4.35
CA LEU A 110 -12.51 -7.06 3.21
C LEU A 110 -12.69 -5.61 3.68
N ILE A 111 -12.04 -4.67 2.99
CA ILE A 111 -12.12 -3.26 3.30
C ILE A 111 -13.06 -2.57 2.31
N LYS A 112 -14.01 -1.84 2.85
CA LYS A 112 -14.94 -1.00 2.11
C LYS A 112 -14.86 0.42 2.66
N LYS A 113 -15.40 1.39 1.92
CA LYS A 113 -15.44 2.77 2.39
C LYS A 113 -16.13 2.90 3.76
N SER A 114 -17.14 2.08 4.03
CA SER A 114 -17.90 2.10 5.29
C SER A 114 -17.11 1.64 6.51
N ASN A 115 -16.12 0.75 6.33
CA ASN A 115 -15.28 0.25 7.43
C ASN A 115 -13.82 0.65 7.33
N LEU A 116 -13.50 1.59 6.45
CA LEU A 116 -12.11 1.99 6.17
C LEU A 116 -11.38 2.46 7.43
N GLU A 117 -12.00 3.29 8.24
CA GLU A 117 -11.36 3.82 9.46
C GLU A 117 -10.98 2.71 10.44
N MET A 118 -11.89 1.78 10.68
CA MET A 118 -11.65 0.66 11.60
C MET A 118 -10.58 -0.27 11.05
N LYS A 119 -10.68 -0.64 9.77
CA LYS A 119 -9.73 -1.58 9.16
C LYS A 119 -8.35 -0.95 8.99
N ASN A 120 -8.26 0.35 8.78
CA ASN A 120 -7.00 1.08 8.76
C ASN A 120 -6.30 1.01 10.12
N LEU A 121 -7.07 1.02 11.22
CA LEU A 121 -6.51 0.93 12.56
C LEU A 121 -6.04 -0.50 12.92
N PHE A 122 -6.72 -1.52 12.44
CA PHE A 122 -6.48 -2.90 12.85
C PHE A 122 -5.80 -3.80 11.81
N SER A 123 -5.39 -3.26 10.68
CA SER A 123 -4.69 -4.02 9.65
C SER A 123 -3.21 -3.67 9.61
N LYS A 124 -2.34 -4.68 9.62
CA LYS A 124 -0.89 -4.51 9.50
C LYS A 124 -0.46 -4.25 8.06
N LEU A 125 -1.17 -4.87 7.12
CA LEU A 125 -0.84 -4.86 5.71
C LEU A 125 -2.11 -4.59 4.91
N GLY A 126 -2.01 -3.81 3.86
CA GLY A 126 -3.09 -3.61 2.91
C GLY A 126 -2.75 -4.20 1.56
N VAL A 127 -3.71 -4.88 0.94
CA VAL A 127 -3.57 -5.42 -0.42
C VAL A 127 -4.69 -4.84 -1.27
N PHE A 128 -4.31 -4.18 -2.36
CA PHE A 128 -5.22 -3.50 -3.27
C PHE A 128 -5.21 -4.17 -4.62
N LEU A 129 -6.38 -4.45 -5.15
CA LEU A 129 -6.58 -4.82 -6.54
C LEU A 129 -7.21 -3.62 -7.24
N ILE A 130 -6.45 -2.99 -8.13
CA ILE A 130 -6.83 -1.76 -8.80
C ILE A 130 -6.68 -1.90 -10.32
N GLY A 131 -7.29 -1.00 -11.04
CA GLY A 131 -7.22 -0.98 -12.51
C GLY A 131 -8.57 -0.80 -13.14
#